data_135c11248aa11f83d0eb673af4cec5a0
#
_entry.id   135c11248aa11f83d0eb673af4cec5a0
#
_cell.length_a   1.000
_cell.length_b   1.000
_cell.length_c   1.000
_cell.angle_alpha   90.00
_cell.angle_beta   90.00
_cell.angle_gamma   90.00
#
_symmetry.space_group_name_H-M   'P 1'
#
loop_
_entity.id
_entity.type
_entity.pdbx_description
1 polymer ?
#
loop_
_entity_poly.entity_id
_entity_poly.type
_entity_poly.pdbx_seq_one_letter_code
_entity_poly.pdbx_strand_id
1 'polypeptide(L)'
;MDLLKRRAYARAGLVGNPSDGYFGKTISFALKNFWAEVVLYEWEDIEIVLSQEDRSRFRSVKELTQDVRLHGYYGGVRLVKATIKRFVEFCQRNNLTLHDRNFSVRYQSNIPRQVGLAGSSAIIVATLRALMDFYGIEIPKQVQPSLVLSVETGELGIAAGLQDRVIQIYGGLVYMDFAKEHMTEQMGLQCGVYEPLDPTLLPPLYVAYSAEDSEPTEAVHNPLRARYQAGDPAVLAAMLKFAALAALARDAIVHHDAARLATLIDENFNTRRSICQLAAKHVEMIEVARRAGASAKFAGSGGAIVGTYSDETTFARLKCDLSAIGCQVIKPILDTPSQ
;
A
#
# COMPACT_ATOMS: atom_id res chain seq x y z
N MET A 1 -27.20 20.00 -0.03
CA MET A 1 -26.05 19.56 -0.84
C MET A 1 -25.28 18.55 0.01
N ASP A 2 -25.38 17.28 -0.33
CA ASP A 2 -24.74 16.23 0.48
C ASP A 2 -23.26 16.18 0.15
N LEU A 3 -22.44 16.40 1.18
CA LEU A 3 -20.99 16.39 1.07
C LEU A 3 -20.49 14.98 1.38
N LEU A 4 -20.05 14.27 0.35
CA LEU A 4 -19.53 12.93 0.49
C LEU A 4 -18.05 13.01 0.90
N LYS A 5 -17.71 12.44 2.06
CA LYS A 5 -16.34 12.29 2.55
C LYS A 5 -15.98 10.81 2.63
N ARG A 6 -14.92 10.41 1.92
CA ARG A 6 -14.43 9.03 1.96
C ARG A 6 -12.93 9.00 2.20
N ARG A 7 -12.53 8.08 3.06
CA ARG A 7 -11.12 7.87 3.42
C ARG A 7 -10.65 6.49 3.02
N ALA A 8 -9.37 6.40 2.71
CA ALA A 8 -8.61 5.17 2.69
C ALA A 8 -7.32 5.37 3.49
N TYR A 9 -6.90 4.32 4.18
CA TYR A 9 -5.75 4.40 5.09
C TYR A 9 -4.47 3.92 4.40
N ALA A 10 -3.33 4.36 4.92
CA ALA A 10 -2.05 3.77 4.59
C ALA A 10 -2.02 2.28 4.93
N ARG A 11 -0.99 1.58 4.47
CA ARG A 11 -0.81 0.15 4.79
C ARG A 11 0.63 -0.18 5.12
N ALA A 12 0.81 -1.23 5.92
CA ALA A 12 2.10 -1.89 6.06
C ALA A 12 1.97 -3.38 5.69
N GLY A 13 2.86 -3.84 4.81
CA GLY A 13 2.98 -5.27 4.48
C GLY A 13 3.74 -5.99 5.58
N LEU A 14 3.08 -6.91 6.28
CA LEU A 14 3.64 -7.60 7.44
C LEU A 14 4.56 -8.75 7.04
N VAL A 15 4.10 -9.67 6.19
CA VAL A 15 4.89 -10.80 5.64
C VAL A 15 4.44 -11.12 4.22
N GLY A 16 5.33 -11.68 3.39
CA GLY A 16 5.04 -12.20 2.06
C GLY A 16 5.37 -11.25 0.91
N ASN A 17 5.36 -9.93 1.12
CA ASN A 17 5.71 -9.00 0.04
C ASN A 17 7.20 -9.12 -0.36
N PRO A 18 7.51 -9.04 -1.67
CA PRO A 18 6.68 -8.52 -2.77
C PRO A 18 5.97 -9.60 -3.61
N SER A 19 5.65 -10.77 -3.08
CA SER A 19 5.12 -11.88 -3.90
C SER A 19 3.69 -11.67 -4.44
N ASP A 20 2.96 -10.66 -3.99
CA ASP A 20 1.63 -10.29 -4.49
C ASP A 20 1.59 -9.96 -6.00
N GLY A 21 2.66 -9.40 -6.53
CA GLY A 21 2.82 -9.16 -7.98
C GLY A 21 3.25 -10.39 -8.77
N TYR A 22 3.42 -11.55 -8.13
CA TYR A 22 4.01 -12.78 -8.67
C TYR A 22 3.24 -14.04 -8.26
N PHE A 23 1.93 -13.93 -8.10
CA PHE A 23 1.03 -15.02 -7.73
C PHE A 23 1.33 -15.67 -6.38
N GLY A 24 1.90 -14.91 -5.45
CA GLY A 24 2.23 -15.40 -4.11
C GLY A 24 1.15 -15.09 -3.08
N LYS A 25 1.57 -15.01 -1.82
CA LYS A 25 0.71 -14.76 -0.66
C LYS A 25 1.30 -13.68 0.20
N THR A 26 0.44 -12.85 0.81
CA THR A 26 0.89 -11.75 1.68
C THR A 26 -0.04 -11.55 2.86
N ILE A 27 0.49 -10.95 3.93
CA ILE A 27 -0.28 -10.41 5.04
C ILE A 27 0.03 -8.92 5.14
N SER A 28 -1.01 -8.11 5.26
CA SER A 28 -0.89 -6.68 5.48
C SER A 28 -1.92 -6.17 6.47
N PHE A 29 -1.64 -5.03 7.08
CA PHE A 29 -2.60 -4.33 7.92
C PHE A 29 -2.79 -2.88 7.48
N ALA A 30 -3.99 -2.37 7.70
CA ALA A 30 -4.31 -0.97 7.49
C ALA A 30 -3.77 -0.11 8.65
N LEU A 31 -3.15 1.03 8.31
CA LEU A 31 -2.47 1.92 9.24
C LEU A 31 -3.29 3.21 9.38
N LYS A 32 -4.17 3.28 10.38
CA LYS A 32 -5.08 4.43 10.61
C LYS A 32 -4.39 5.73 10.99
N ASN A 33 -3.11 5.66 11.39
CA ASN A 33 -2.29 6.85 11.65
C ASN A 33 -2.23 7.79 10.44
N PHE A 34 -2.36 7.23 9.23
CA PHE A 34 -2.24 7.97 7.97
C PHE A 34 -3.39 7.63 7.02
N TRP A 35 -3.89 8.63 6.31
CA TRP A 35 -5.05 8.50 5.44
C TRP A 35 -4.94 9.41 4.20
N ALA A 36 -5.65 9.04 3.15
CA ALA A 36 -6.07 9.90 2.06
C ALA A 36 -7.59 10.08 2.16
N GLU A 37 -8.07 11.32 2.00
CA GLU A 37 -9.48 11.68 2.03
C GLU A 37 -9.88 12.33 0.72
N VAL A 38 -11.01 11.93 0.20
CA VAL A 38 -11.67 12.57 -0.93
C VAL A 38 -12.99 13.18 -0.45
N VAL A 39 -13.21 14.42 -0.86
CA VAL A 39 -14.48 15.13 -0.67
C VAL A 39 -15.07 15.37 -2.04
N LEU A 40 -16.31 14.91 -2.25
CA LEU A 40 -17.07 15.03 -3.48
C LEU A 40 -18.46 15.57 -3.16
N TYR A 41 -18.97 16.49 -3.98
CA TYR A 41 -20.31 17.04 -3.88
C TYR A 41 -20.82 17.41 -5.26
N GLU A 42 -22.14 17.42 -5.43
CA GLU A 42 -22.80 17.80 -6.68
C GLU A 42 -22.45 19.25 -7.07
N TRP A 43 -22.10 19.48 -8.32
CA TRP A 43 -21.69 20.75 -8.87
C TRP A 43 -22.21 20.94 -10.29
N GLU A 44 -22.13 22.16 -10.84
CA GLU A 44 -22.59 22.49 -12.20
C GLU A 44 -21.81 21.72 -13.27
N ASP A 45 -20.48 21.65 -13.12
CA ASP A 45 -19.56 20.98 -14.02
C ASP A 45 -18.72 19.91 -13.28
N ILE A 46 -17.96 19.09 -14.03
CA ILE A 46 -16.95 18.22 -13.43
C ILE A 46 -15.71 19.06 -13.11
N GLU A 47 -15.47 19.30 -11.82
CA GLU A 47 -14.33 20.08 -11.33
C GLU A 47 -13.41 19.21 -10.47
N ILE A 48 -12.10 19.25 -10.72
CA ILE A 48 -11.08 18.65 -9.87
C ILE A 48 -10.28 19.76 -9.24
N VAL A 49 -10.53 20.00 -7.94
CA VAL A 49 -9.85 21.05 -7.18
C VAL A 49 -8.47 20.57 -6.78
N LEU A 50 -7.44 21.36 -7.16
CA LEU A 50 -6.05 21.06 -6.80
C LEU A 50 -5.86 21.08 -5.28
N SER A 51 -5.19 20.08 -4.73
CA SER A 51 -4.77 20.09 -3.34
C SER A 51 -3.57 21.03 -3.15
N GLN A 52 -3.31 21.43 -1.90
CA GLN A 52 -2.08 22.18 -1.57
C GLN A 52 -0.80 21.40 -1.89
N GLU A 53 -0.91 20.09 -1.99
CA GLU A 53 0.18 19.17 -2.28
C GLU A 53 0.48 19.07 -3.79
N ASP A 54 -0.49 19.40 -4.65
CA ASP A 54 -0.30 19.49 -6.11
C ASP A 54 0.29 20.85 -6.47
N ARG A 55 1.49 21.14 -5.98
CA ARG A 55 2.16 22.42 -6.19
C ARG A 55 2.28 22.72 -7.68
N SER A 56 1.64 23.81 -8.10
CA SER A 56 1.77 24.38 -9.45
C SER A 56 2.66 25.63 -9.48
N ARG A 57 3.31 25.98 -8.35
CA ARG A 57 4.17 27.17 -8.25
C ARG A 57 5.55 26.77 -7.74
N PHE A 58 6.56 27.15 -8.52
CA PHE A 58 7.97 26.94 -8.24
C PHE A 58 8.69 28.28 -8.22
N ARG A 59 9.65 28.48 -7.33
CA ARG A 59 10.44 29.71 -7.21
C ARG A 59 11.44 29.87 -8.35
N SER A 60 11.81 28.77 -9.02
CA SER A 60 12.76 28.75 -10.12
C SER A 60 12.58 27.51 -11.00
N VAL A 61 13.11 27.59 -12.23
CA VAL A 61 13.19 26.42 -13.14
C VAL A 61 14.03 25.29 -12.52
N LYS A 62 15.02 25.62 -11.69
CA LYS A 62 15.85 24.63 -10.99
C LYS A 62 15.02 23.85 -9.97
N GLU A 63 14.18 24.54 -9.19
CA GLU A 63 13.24 23.91 -8.24
C GLU A 63 12.23 23.02 -8.98
N LEU A 64 11.63 23.48 -10.08
CA LEU A 64 10.77 22.69 -10.93
C LEU A 64 11.48 21.42 -11.44
N THR A 65 12.70 21.58 -11.97
CA THR A 65 13.46 20.47 -12.52
C THR A 65 13.81 19.43 -11.45
N GLN A 66 14.14 19.91 -10.25
CA GLN A 66 14.43 19.05 -9.11
C GLN A 66 13.17 18.32 -8.62
N ASP A 67 12.04 19.01 -8.52
CA ASP A 67 10.74 18.41 -8.17
C ASP A 67 10.33 17.32 -9.17
N VAL A 68 10.46 17.62 -10.48
CA VAL A 68 10.18 16.62 -11.53
C VAL A 68 11.15 15.44 -11.48
N ARG A 69 12.43 15.64 -11.12
CA ARG A 69 13.40 14.54 -10.93
C ARG A 69 13.08 13.67 -9.72
N LEU A 70 12.66 14.28 -8.61
CA LEU A 70 12.35 13.58 -7.36
C LEU A 70 10.97 12.93 -7.38
N HIS A 71 10.00 13.57 -8.01
CA HIS A 71 8.59 13.20 -7.91
C HIS A 71 7.96 12.79 -9.25
N GLY A 72 8.70 12.93 -10.37
CA GLY A 72 8.18 12.75 -11.72
C GLY A 72 7.11 13.78 -12.05
N TYR A 73 6.35 13.55 -13.12
CA TYR A 73 5.14 14.31 -13.43
C TYR A 73 3.95 13.86 -12.56
N TYR A 74 4.21 13.56 -11.29
CA TYR A 74 3.22 13.03 -10.37
C TYR A 74 2.48 14.17 -9.67
N GLY A 75 1.17 13.99 -9.59
CA GLY A 75 0.27 14.75 -8.73
C GLY A 75 -0.93 13.86 -8.44
N GLY A 76 -1.58 14.03 -7.30
CA GLY A 76 -2.77 13.27 -6.95
C GLY A 76 -3.94 13.51 -7.91
N VAL A 77 -3.99 14.67 -8.57
CA VAL A 77 -4.96 14.98 -9.64
C VAL A 77 -4.94 13.93 -10.75
N ARG A 78 -3.76 13.45 -11.14
CA ARG A 78 -3.61 12.39 -12.14
C ARG A 78 -4.27 11.10 -11.70
N LEU A 79 -4.13 10.74 -10.41
CA LEU A 79 -4.76 9.57 -9.81
C LEU A 79 -6.30 9.71 -9.80
N VAL A 80 -6.80 10.89 -9.42
CA VAL A 80 -8.25 11.19 -9.43
C VAL A 80 -8.81 11.10 -10.85
N LYS A 81 -8.18 11.76 -11.85
CA LYS A 81 -8.61 11.69 -13.26
C LYS A 81 -8.64 10.28 -13.80
N ALA A 82 -7.58 9.51 -13.58
CA ALA A 82 -7.47 8.13 -14.02
C ALA A 82 -8.54 7.23 -13.33
N THR A 83 -8.84 7.48 -12.06
CA THR A 83 -9.88 6.76 -11.32
C THR A 83 -11.27 7.05 -11.90
N ILE A 84 -11.60 8.32 -12.15
CA ILE A 84 -12.88 8.70 -12.74
C ILE A 84 -13.06 8.01 -14.10
N LYS A 85 -12.06 8.13 -15.00
CA LYS A 85 -12.10 7.50 -16.31
C LYS A 85 -12.31 5.98 -16.19
N ARG A 86 -11.52 5.32 -15.36
CA ARG A 86 -11.56 3.86 -15.21
C ARG A 86 -12.87 3.37 -14.59
N PHE A 87 -13.42 4.12 -13.64
CA PHE A 87 -14.74 3.85 -13.05
C PHE A 87 -15.85 3.92 -14.10
N VAL A 88 -15.89 4.98 -14.92
CA VAL A 88 -16.87 5.13 -15.98
C VAL A 88 -16.78 3.98 -17.01
N GLU A 89 -15.57 3.65 -17.47
CA GLU A 89 -15.35 2.52 -18.39
C GLU A 89 -15.76 1.18 -17.79
N PHE A 90 -15.49 0.96 -16.51
CA PHE A 90 -15.91 -0.24 -15.79
C PHE A 90 -17.43 -0.33 -15.70
N CYS A 91 -18.11 0.78 -15.36
CA CYS A 91 -19.58 0.83 -15.33
C CYS A 91 -20.19 0.54 -16.70
N GLN A 92 -19.65 1.14 -17.77
CA GLN A 92 -20.12 0.89 -19.14
C GLN A 92 -19.97 -0.58 -19.55
N ARG A 93 -18.81 -1.20 -19.28
CA ARG A 93 -18.56 -2.62 -19.60
C ARG A 93 -19.48 -3.58 -18.85
N ASN A 94 -19.90 -3.19 -17.66
CA ASN A 94 -20.76 -4.01 -16.80
C ASN A 94 -22.26 -3.59 -16.83
N ASN A 95 -22.66 -2.74 -17.78
CA ASN A 95 -24.03 -2.24 -17.95
C ASN A 95 -24.58 -1.56 -16.68
N LEU A 96 -23.73 -0.88 -15.93
CA LEU A 96 -24.12 -0.08 -14.76
C LEU A 96 -24.43 1.35 -15.21
N THR A 97 -25.65 1.81 -14.94
CA THR A 97 -26.11 3.13 -15.38
C THR A 97 -25.65 4.22 -14.42
N LEU A 98 -25.00 5.24 -14.95
CA LEU A 98 -24.63 6.45 -14.22
C LEU A 98 -25.65 7.55 -14.53
N HIS A 99 -26.01 8.35 -13.52
CA HIS A 99 -26.87 9.53 -13.74
C HIS A 99 -26.06 10.71 -14.32
N ASP A 100 -26.73 11.74 -14.84
CA ASP A 100 -26.13 12.87 -15.57
C ASP A 100 -25.61 14.01 -14.67
N ARG A 101 -25.70 13.87 -13.34
CA ARG A 101 -25.25 14.92 -12.41
C ARG A 101 -23.74 15.03 -12.42
N ASN A 102 -23.24 16.26 -12.40
CA ASN A 102 -21.83 16.59 -12.29
C ASN A 102 -21.41 16.81 -10.83
N PHE A 103 -20.10 16.86 -10.59
CA PHE A 103 -19.54 17.00 -9.24
C PHE A 103 -18.23 17.78 -9.22
N SER A 104 -17.98 18.45 -8.11
CA SER A 104 -16.65 18.92 -7.73
C SER A 104 -15.98 17.90 -6.80
N VAL A 105 -14.72 17.61 -7.01
CA VAL A 105 -13.93 16.65 -6.21
C VAL A 105 -12.60 17.26 -5.80
N ARG A 106 -12.24 17.09 -4.53
CA ARG A 106 -10.92 17.41 -3.99
C ARG A 106 -10.40 16.27 -3.14
N TYR A 107 -9.08 16.15 -3.06
CA TYR A 107 -8.44 15.18 -2.16
C TYR A 107 -7.42 15.86 -1.25
N GLN A 108 -7.11 15.22 -0.14
CA GLN A 108 -6.00 15.54 0.75
C GLN A 108 -5.43 14.26 1.34
N SER A 109 -4.16 14.25 1.73
CA SER A 109 -3.49 13.10 2.32
C SER A 109 -2.46 13.53 3.36
N ASN A 110 -2.36 12.79 4.46
CA ASN A 110 -1.27 12.91 5.42
C ASN A 110 -0.32 11.69 5.38
N ILE A 111 -0.49 10.82 4.38
CA ILE A 111 0.40 9.66 4.20
C ILE A 111 1.77 10.16 3.77
N PRO A 112 2.86 9.84 4.50
CA PRO A 112 4.21 10.23 4.12
C PRO A 112 4.53 9.79 2.69
N ARG A 113 5.08 10.72 1.91
CA ARG A 113 5.34 10.49 0.48
C ARG A 113 6.56 9.58 0.29
N GLN A 114 6.51 8.73 -0.73
CA GLN A 114 7.63 7.92 -1.22
C GLN A 114 8.30 6.99 -0.19
N VAL A 115 7.69 6.76 0.96
CA VAL A 115 8.21 5.84 1.98
C VAL A 115 7.60 4.43 1.90
N GLY A 116 6.87 4.11 0.83
CA GLY A 116 6.32 2.77 0.63
C GLY A 116 5.13 2.43 1.54
N LEU A 117 4.30 3.42 1.93
CA LEU A 117 3.08 3.25 2.73
C LEU A 117 1.78 3.33 1.91
N ALA A 118 1.88 3.19 0.58
CA ALA A 118 0.75 3.10 -0.36
C ALA A 118 -0.16 4.34 -0.44
N GLY A 119 0.44 5.55 -0.51
CA GLY A 119 -0.30 6.81 -0.60
C GLY A 119 -1.09 6.95 -1.90
N SER A 120 -0.53 6.57 -3.05
CA SER A 120 -1.19 6.68 -4.36
C SER A 120 -2.47 5.86 -4.43
N SER A 121 -2.38 4.57 -4.08
CA SER A 121 -3.56 3.68 -4.08
C SER A 121 -4.61 4.11 -3.04
N ALA A 122 -4.22 4.74 -1.92
CA ALA A 122 -5.17 5.30 -0.96
C ALA A 122 -6.02 6.43 -1.57
N ILE A 123 -5.41 7.32 -2.37
CA ILE A 123 -6.15 8.37 -3.09
C ILE A 123 -7.14 7.74 -4.08
N ILE A 124 -6.70 6.72 -4.83
CA ILE A 124 -7.56 6.01 -5.79
C ILE A 124 -8.73 5.33 -5.08
N VAL A 125 -8.48 4.61 -3.97
CA VAL A 125 -9.52 3.93 -3.18
C VAL A 125 -10.53 4.93 -2.61
N ALA A 126 -10.06 6.05 -2.05
CA ALA A 126 -10.93 7.08 -1.52
C ALA A 126 -11.79 7.72 -2.62
N THR A 127 -11.20 7.94 -3.82
CA THR A 127 -11.92 8.45 -5.00
C THR A 127 -12.97 7.43 -5.48
N LEU A 128 -12.61 6.16 -5.60
CA LEU A 128 -13.54 5.10 -6.01
C LEU A 128 -14.75 5.02 -5.07
N ARG A 129 -14.52 5.04 -3.76
CA ARG A 129 -15.59 5.03 -2.75
C ARG A 129 -16.52 6.23 -2.90
N ALA A 130 -15.96 7.42 -3.12
CA ALA A 130 -16.75 8.64 -3.31
C ALA A 130 -17.61 8.58 -4.59
N LEU A 131 -17.06 8.04 -5.69
CA LEU A 131 -17.79 7.84 -6.95
C LEU A 131 -18.89 6.79 -6.80
N MET A 132 -18.62 5.67 -6.14
CA MET A 132 -19.62 4.63 -5.88
C MET A 132 -20.83 5.21 -5.12
N ASP A 133 -20.56 5.99 -4.07
CA ASP A 133 -21.65 6.63 -3.30
C ASP A 133 -22.40 7.69 -4.11
N PHE A 134 -21.66 8.54 -4.85
CA PHE A 134 -22.25 9.61 -5.65
C PHE A 134 -23.21 9.07 -6.71
N TYR A 135 -22.80 8.02 -7.40
CA TYR A 135 -23.60 7.40 -8.44
C TYR A 135 -24.57 6.32 -7.94
N GLY A 136 -24.51 5.95 -6.64
CA GLY A 136 -25.31 4.87 -6.07
C GLY A 136 -24.96 3.50 -6.66
N ILE A 137 -23.70 3.29 -7.03
CA ILE A 137 -23.20 2.05 -7.65
C ILE A 137 -22.58 1.15 -6.58
N GLU A 138 -23.04 -0.09 -6.51
CA GLU A 138 -22.43 -1.12 -5.69
C GLU A 138 -21.49 -2.00 -6.53
N ILE A 139 -20.22 -2.06 -6.14
CA ILE A 139 -19.22 -2.96 -6.72
C ILE A 139 -18.85 -3.99 -5.65
N PRO A 140 -18.89 -5.30 -5.94
CA PRO A 140 -18.52 -6.34 -4.97
C PRO A 140 -17.14 -6.06 -4.37
N LYS A 141 -17.03 -6.18 -3.04
CA LYS A 141 -15.82 -5.85 -2.28
C LYS A 141 -14.58 -6.57 -2.83
N GLN A 142 -14.74 -7.80 -3.32
CA GLN A 142 -13.67 -8.60 -3.88
C GLN A 142 -13.15 -8.05 -5.23
N VAL A 143 -14.00 -7.36 -6.00
CA VAL A 143 -13.67 -6.77 -7.32
C VAL A 143 -12.94 -5.43 -7.19
N GLN A 144 -13.26 -4.65 -6.16
CA GLN A 144 -12.74 -3.30 -5.98
C GLN A 144 -11.20 -3.22 -6.00
N PRO A 145 -10.42 -4.11 -5.35
CA PRO A 145 -8.95 -4.05 -5.40
C PRO A 145 -8.40 -4.16 -6.82
N SER A 146 -8.97 -5.00 -7.65
CA SER A 146 -8.53 -5.19 -9.03
C SER A 146 -8.92 -4.04 -9.94
N LEU A 147 -10.06 -3.41 -9.69
CA LEU A 147 -10.44 -2.16 -10.34
C LEU A 147 -9.44 -1.04 -9.97
N VAL A 148 -9.11 -0.88 -8.69
CA VAL A 148 -8.10 0.09 -8.22
C VAL A 148 -6.74 -0.19 -8.83
N LEU A 149 -6.29 -1.45 -8.88
CA LEU A 149 -5.03 -1.83 -9.52
C LEU A 149 -5.02 -1.44 -11.01
N SER A 150 -6.14 -1.63 -11.70
CA SER A 150 -6.24 -1.31 -13.13
C SER A 150 -6.10 0.19 -13.44
N VAL A 151 -6.36 1.07 -12.46
CA VAL A 151 -6.08 2.51 -12.58
C VAL A 151 -4.59 2.76 -12.66
N GLU A 152 -3.79 2.12 -11.79
CA GLU A 152 -2.34 2.33 -11.77
C GLU A 152 -1.64 1.62 -12.93
N THR A 153 -1.96 0.35 -13.16
CA THR A 153 -1.27 -0.45 -14.18
C THR A 153 -1.77 -0.19 -15.60
N GLY A 154 -3.08 -0.03 -15.77
CA GLY A 154 -3.71 0.11 -17.09
C GLY A 154 -3.74 1.56 -17.59
N GLU A 155 -4.06 2.53 -16.72
CA GLU A 155 -4.16 3.94 -17.13
C GLU A 155 -2.86 4.72 -16.96
N LEU A 156 -2.10 4.42 -15.90
CA LEU A 156 -0.94 5.22 -15.54
C LEU A 156 0.40 4.53 -15.82
N GLY A 157 0.39 3.25 -16.21
CA GLY A 157 1.60 2.47 -16.49
C GLY A 157 2.47 2.21 -15.25
N ILE A 158 1.92 2.35 -14.05
CA ILE A 158 2.64 2.17 -12.79
C ILE A 158 2.68 0.68 -12.44
N ALA A 159 3.88 0.12 -12.29
CA ALA A 159 4.04 -1.26 -11.85
C ALA A 159 3.61 -1.42 -10.38
N ALA A 160 2.61 -2.26 -10.15
CA ALA A 160 2.01 -2.45 -8.82
C ALA A 160 1.45 -3.87 -8.66
N GLY A 161 1.22 -4.30 -7.42
CA GLY A 161 0.57 -5.55 -7.03
C GLY A 161 -0.77 -5.32 -6.33
N LEU A 162 -1.50 -6.39 -6.01
CA LEU A 162 -2.84 -6.30 -5.41
C LEU A 162 -2.84 -6.01 -3.91
N GLN A 163 -1.77 -6.36 -3.19
CA GLN A 163 -1.70 -6.29 -1.72
C GLN A 163 -2.22 -4.96 -1.15
N ASP A 164 -1.73 -3.83 -1.67
CA ASP A 164 -2.06 -2.49 -1.19
C ASP A 164 -3.55 -2.20 -1.30
N ARG A 165 -4.13 -2.56 -2.45
CA ARG A 165 -5.52 -2.30 -2.83
C ARG A 165 -6.46 -3.14 -2.00
N VAL A 166 -6.10 -4.41 -1.80
CA VAL A 166 -6.89 -5.33 -0.95
C VAL A 166 -6.98 -4.78 0.47
N ILE A 167 -5.84 -4.48 1.11
CA ILE A 167 -5.89 -4.04 2.51
C ILE A 167 -6.55 -2.67 2.67
N GLN A 168 -6.45 -1.77 1.70
CA GLN A 168 -7.12 -0.47 1.74
C GLN A 168 -8.64 -0.56 1.54
N ILE A 169 -9.11 -1.58 0.82
CA ILE A 169 -10.54 -1.88 0.66
C ILE A 169 -11.08 -2.63 1.88
N TYR A 170 -10.37 -3.64 2.36
CA TYR A 170 -10.83 -4.53 3.43
C TYR A 170 -10.67 -3.92 4.81
N GLY A 171 -9.60 -3.16 5.05
CA GLY A 171 -9.24 -2.65 6.38
C GLY A 171 -8.65 -3.73 7.29
N GLY A 172 -8.36 -3.39 8.53
CA GLY A 172 -7.91 -4.31 9.56
C GLY A 172 -6.61 -5.03 9.23
N LEU A 173 -6.61 -6.35 9.36
CA LEU A 173 -5.53 -7.27 9.04
C LEU A 173 -6.06 -8.29 8.03
N VAL A 174 -5.35 -8.52 6.91
CA VAL A 174 -5.81 -9.43 5.86
C VAL A 174 -4.67 -10.33 5.40
N TYR A 175 -4.94 -11.65 5.37
CA TYR A 175 -4.16 -12.62 4.62
C TYR A 175 -4.72 -12.69 3.19
N MET A 176 -3.83 -12.68 2.21
CA MET A 176 -4.16 -12.59 0.79
C MET A 176 -3.47 -13.71 0.04
N ASP A 177 -4.22 -14.45 -0.77
CA ASP A 177 -3.73 -15.49 -1.64
C ASP A 177 -3.99 -15.12 -3.09
N PHE A 178 -2.93 -14.99 -3.87
CA PHE A 178 -2.94 -14.63 -5.29
C PHE A 178 -2.48 -15.80 -6.17
N ALA A 179 -2.41 -17.02 -5.64
CA ALA A 179 -2.03 -18.19 -6.42
C ALA A 179 -2.97 -18.34 -7.64
N LYS A 180 -2.42 -18.68 -8.79
CA LYS A 180 -3.17 -18.70 -10.06
C LYS A 180 -4.40 -19.59 -9.98
N GLU A 181 -4.28 -20.73 -9.30
CA GLU A 181 -5.35 -21.69 -9.06
C GLU A 181 -6.47 -21.18 -8.15
N HIS A 182 -6.21 -20.11 -7.36
CA HIS A 182 -7.17 -19.49 -6.46
C HIS A 182 -7.74 -18.18 -7.02
N MET A 183 -7.21 -17.69 -8.13
CA MET A 183 -7.73 -16.50 -8.79
C MET A 183 -9.04 -16.82 -9.50
N THR A 184 -10.03 -15.93 -9.35
CA THR A 184 -11.33 -16.02 -10.04
C THR A 184 -11.59 -14.75 -10.84
N GLU A 185 -12.28 -14.88 -11.97
CA GLU A 185 -12.68 -13.73 -12.76
C GLU A 185 -14.08 -13.26 -12.34
N GLN A 186 -14.22 -11.98 -11.98
CA GLN A 186 -15.48 -11.35 -11.64
C GLN A 186 -15.57 -9.98 -12.33
N MET A 187 -16.66 -9.70 -13.01
CA MET A 187 -16.89 -8.44 -13.73
C MET A 187 -15.72 -8.05 -14.67
N GLY A 188 -15.09 -9.05 -15.30
CA GLY A 188 -13.95 -8.86 -16.20
C GLY A 188 -12.61 -8.53 -15.50
N LEU A 189 -12.51 -8.77 -14.19
CA LEU A 189 -11.30 -8.53 -13.40
C LEU A 189 -10.90 -9.78 -12.62
N GLN A 190 -9.58 -10.02 -12.51
CA GLN A 190 -9.02 -11.14 -11.74
C GLN A 190 -9.00 -10.80 -10.26
N CYS A 191 -9.59 -11.67 -9.42
CA CYS A 191 -9.72 -11.50 -7.98
C CYS A 191 -9.05 -12.66 -7.24
N GLY A 192 -8.27 -12.36 -6.22
CA GLY A 192 -7.66 -13.36 -5.33
C GLY A 192 -8.59 -13.76 -4.18
N VAL A 193 -8.07 -14.58 -3.28
CA VAL A 193 -8.74 -14.93 -2.03
C VAL A 193 -8.22 -14.02 -0.90
N TYR A 194 -9.14 -13.39 -0.19
CA TYR A 194 -8.83 -12.41 0.85
C TYR A 194 -9.51 -12.81 2.17
N GLU A 195 -8.71 -13.16 3.16
CA GLU A 195 -9.15 -13.63 4.48
C GLU A 195 -8.87 -12.55 5.53
N PRO A 196 -9.90 -11.86 6.05
CA PRO A 196 -9.73 -10.99 7.21
C PRO A 196 -9.30 -11.81 8.42
N LEU A 197 -8.27 -11.33 9.12
CA LEU A 197 -7.81 -11.87 10.39
C LEU A 197 -8.13 -10.88 11.51
N ASP A 198 -8.25 -11.38 12.74
CA ASP A 198 -8.45 -10.51 13.89
C ASP A 198 -7.15 -9.77 14.24
N PRO A 199 -7.11 -8.43 14.17
CA PRO A 199 -5.93 -7.65 14.50
C PRO A 199 -5.50 -7.75 15.96
N THR A 200 -6.40 -8.17 16.88
CA THR A 200 -6.08 -8.36 18.30
C THR A 200 -5.16 -9.55 18.57
N LEU A 201 -5.01 -10.46 17.60
CA LEU A 201 -4.08 -11.57 17.65
C LEU A 201 -2.62 -11.16 17.43
N LEU A 202 -2.38 -9.94 16.95
CA LEU A 202 -1.03 -9.47 16.67
C LEU A 202 -0.28 -9.10 17.96
N PRO A 203 1.01 -9.45 18.06
CA PRO A 203 1.86 -8.90 19.11
C PRO A 203 2.07 -7.40 18.92
N PRO A 204 2.70 -6.70 19.89
CA PRO A 204 3.05 -5.31 19.74
C PRO A 204 3.85 -5.05 18.46
N LEU A 205 3.33 -4.13 17.62
CA LEU A 205 3.93 -3.75 16.34
C LEU A 205 4.46 -2.33 16.37
N TYR A 206 5.47 -2.07 15.56
CA TYR A 206 5.91 -0.72 15.22
C TYR A 206 5.99 -0.52 13.71
N VAL A 207 5.88 0.72 13.30
CA VAL A 207 6.25 1.18 11.95
C VAL A 207 7.22 2.33 12.11
N ALA A 208 8.34 2.28 11.37
CA ALA A 208 9.24 3.41 11.30
C ALA A 208 9.46 3.82 9.84
N TYR A 209 9.62 5.11 9.59
CA TYR A 209 9.81 5.63 8.24
C TYR A 209 10.80 6.80 8.24
N SER A 210 11.51 6.95 7.13
CA SER A 210 12.44 8.07 6.94
C SER A 210 11.67 9.38 6.87
N ALA A 211 12.15 10.41 7.57
CA ALA A 211 11.60 11.77 7.48
C ALA A 211 12.09 12.51 6.23
N GLU A 212 13.14 12.02 5.58
CA GLU A 212 13.68 12.55 4.34
C GLU A 212 13.06 11.82 3.14
N ASP A 213 12.97 12.51 1.99
CA ASP A 213 12.44 11.93 0.76
C ASP A 213 13.21 10.69 0.34
N SER A 214 12.48 9.61 0.00
CA SER A 214 13.03 8.36 -0.47
C SER A 214 12.84 8.17 -1.97
N GLU A 215 13.54 7.19 -2.57
CA GLU A 215 13.50 6.93 -4.00
C GLU A 215 12.11 6.45 -4.47
N PRO A 216 11.72 6.77 -5.73
CA PRO A 216 10.46 6.30 -6.31
C PRO A 216 10.34 4.77 -6.28
N THR A 217 9.16 4.27 -5.99
CA THR A 217 8.84 2.83 -5.90
C THR A 217 9.19 2.05 -7.18
N GLU A 218 9.11 2.70 -8.34
CA GLU A 218 9.37 2.12 -9.66
C GLU A 218 10.82 1.67 -9.84
N ALA A 219 11.78 2.39 -9.26
CA ALA A 219 13.20 2.05 -9.34
C ALA A 219 13.52 0.66 -8.75
N VAL A 220 12.72 0.20 -7.79
CA VAL A 220 12.92 -1.10 -7.11
C VAL A 220 12.16 -2.24 -7.81
N HIS A 221 10.97 -1.98 -8.36
CA HIS A 221 10.09 -3.04 -8.89
C HIS A 221 10.43 -3.48 -10.32
N ASN A 222 10.88 -2.57 -11.18
CA ASN A 222 11.13 -2.89 -12.59
C ASN A 222 12.23 -3.95 -12.81
N PRO A 223 13.40 -3.88 -12.14
CA PRO A 223 14.45 -4.89 -12.32
C PRO A 223 14.02 -6.29 -11.83
N LEU A 224 13.28 -6.38 -10.74
CA LEU A 224 12.81 -7.64 -10.18
C LEU A 224 11.79 -8.32 -11.11
N ARG A 225 10.89 -7.54 -11.73
CA ARG A 225 9.89 -8.03 -12.66
C ARG A 225 10.53 -8.60 -13.94
N ALA A 226 11.53 -7.90 -14.48
CA ALA A 226 12.26 -8.36 -15.64
C ALA A 226 12.96 -9.70 -15.37
N ARG A 227 13.63 -9.86 -14.23
CA ARG A 227 14.28 -11.11 -13.83
C ARG A 227 13.26 -12.25 -13.63
N TYR A 228 12.11 -11.97 -13.00
CA TYR A 228 11.05 -12.96 -12.83
C TYR A 228 10.52 -13.45 -14.20
N GLN A 229 10.26 -12.52 -15.13
CA GLN A 229 9.81 -12.86 -16.50
C GLN A 229 10.85 -13.63 -17.30
N ALA A 230 12.13 -13.37 -17.06
CA ALA A 230 13.25 -14.12 -17.65
C ALA A 230 13.43 -15.52 -17.03
N GLY A 231 12.64 -15.89 -16.01
CA GLY A 231 12.73 -17.20 -15.37
C GLY A 231 13.93 -17.37 -14.43
N ASP A 232 14.50 -16.27 -13.89
CA ASP A 232 15.64 -16.31 -12.95
C ASP A 232 15.33 -17.25 -11.77
N PRO A 233 16.08 -18.37 -11.61
CA PRO A 233 15.76 -19.38 -10.60
C PRO A 233 15.79 -18.86 -9.16
N ALA A 234 16.69 -17.91 -8.86
CA ALA A 234 16.79 -17.32 -7.53
C ALA A 234 15.57 -16.46 -7.20
N VAL A 235 15.06 -15.71 -8.18
CA VAL A 235 13.86 -14.90 -8.04
C VAL A 235 12.62 -15.78 -7.91
N LEU A 236 12.48 -16.81 -8.76
CA LEU A 236 11.36 -17.77 -8.67
C LEU A 236 11.30 -18.47 -7.30
N ALA A 237 12.44 -18.98 -6.83
CA ALA A 237 12.54 -19.62 -5.52
C ALA A 237 12.19 -18.64 -4.38
N ALA A 238 12.64 -17.38 -4.46
CA ALA A 238 12.33 -16.36 -3.48
C ALA A 238 10.82 -16.02 -3.44
N MET A 239 10.14 -15.95 -4.58
CA MET A 239 8.68 -15.71 -4.63
C MET A 239 7.90 -16.84 -3.96
N LEU A 240 8.28 -18.09 -4.20
CA LEU A 240 7.69 -19.26 -3.51
C LEU A 240 7.97 -19.20 -2.00
N LYS A 241 9.18 -18.81 -1.60
CA LYS A 241 9.55 -18.66 -0.18
C LYS A 241 8.73 -17.55 0.48
N PHE A 242 8.53 -16.38 -0.15
CA PHE A 242 7.67 -15.33 0.40
C PHE A 242 6.23 -15.81 0.61
N ALA A 243 5.66 -16.57 -0.33
CA ALA A 243 4.33 -17.13 -0.21
C ALA A 243 4.25 -18.13 0.97
N ALA A 244 5.26 -18.99 1.13
CA ALA A 244 5.34 -19.93 2.26
C ALA A 244 5.48 -19.20 3.61
N LEU A 245 6.32 -18.14 3.68
CA LEU A 245 6.46 -17.31 4.87
C LEU A 245 5.14 -16.65 5.27
N ALA A 246 4.33 -16.19 4.31
CA ALA A 246 3.02 -15.61 4.59
C ALA A 246 2.05 -16.65 5.16
N ALA A 247 2.03 -17.88 4.64
CA ALA A 247 1.19 -18.96 5.18
C ALA A 247 1.60 -19.31 6.61
N LEU A 248 2.89 -19.48 6.88
CA LEU A 248 3.41 -19.74 8.23
C LEU A 248 3.13 -18.57 9.20
N ALA A 249 3.20 -17.33 8.71
CA ALA A 249 2.90 -16.16 9.53
C ALA A 249 1.41 -16.08 9.88
N ARG A 250 0.49 -16.46 8.96
CA ARG A 250 -0.93 -16.60 9.26
C ARG A 250 -1.14 -17.58 10.42
N ASP A 251 -0.52 -18.74 10.34
CA ASP A 251 -0.63 -19.76 11.40
C ASP A 251 -0.03 -19.26 12.73
N ALA A 252 1.13 -18.60 12.69
CA ALA A 252 1.74 -18.00 13.88
C ALA A 252 0.83 -16.95 14.52
N ILE A 253 0.15 -16.10 13.73
CA ILE A 253 -0.80 -15.10 14.23
C ILE A 253 -1.99 -15.80 14.91
N VAL A 254 -2.62 -16.77 14.24
CA VAL A 254 -3.80 -17.48 14.76
C VAL A 254 -3.48 -18.22 16.07
N HIS A 255 -2.25 -18.71 16.24
CA HIS A 255 -1.82 -19.42 17.45
C HIS A 255 -1.11 -18.51 18.47
N HIS A 256 -1.11 -17.19 18.29
CA HIS A 256 -0.43 -16.21 19.17
C HIS A 256 1.07 -16.46 19.36
N ASP A 257 1.74 -17.05 18.36
CA ASP A 257 3.18 -17.31 18.39
C ASP A 257 3.98 -16.05 17.93
N ALA A 258 4.15 -15.10 18.84
CA ALA A 258 4.86 -13.86 18.58
C ALA A 258 6.33 -14.06 18.21
N ALA A 259 7.01 -15.07 18.81
CA ALA A 259 8.42 -15.34 18.52
C ALA A 259 8.59 -15.91 17.11
N ARG A 260 7.69 -16.80 16.70
CA ARG A 260 7.69 -17.33 15.34
C ARG A 260 7.40 -16.23 14.31
N LEU A 261 6.40 -15.37 14.57
CA LEU A 261 6.08 -14.23 13.69
C LEU A 261 7.29 -13.29 13.52
N ALA A 262 7.99 -12.96 14.60
CA ALA A 262 9.20 -12.14 14.56
C ALA A 262 10.28 -12.74 13.65
N THR A 263 10.54 -14.04 13.80
CA THR A 263 11.48 -14.79 12.95
C THR A 263 11.09 -14.73 11.48
N LEU A 264 9.80 -14.93 11.15
CA LEU A 264 9.29 -14.92 9.78
C LEU A 264 9.37 -13.53 9.14
N ILE A 265 9.18 -12.46 9.91
CA ILE A 265 9.40 -11.08 9.48
C ILE A 265 10.87 -10.89 9.07
N ASP A 266 11.80 -11.33 9.89
CA ASP A 266 13.24 -11.21 9.61
C ASP A 266 13.67 -12.06 8.41
N GLU A 267 13.14 -13.28 8.27
CA GLU A 267 13.39 -14.13 7.11
C GLU A 267 12.86 -13.51 5.82
N ASN A 268 11.71 -12.84 5.86
CA ASN A 268 11.18 -12.12 4.70
C ASN A 268 12.16 -11.03 4.23
N PHE A 269 12.72 -10.24 5.14
CA PHE A 269 13.73 -9.25 4.77
C PHE A 269 14.99 -9.91 4.20
N ASN A 270 15.53 -10.94 4.88
CA ASN A 270 16.73 -11.62 4.45
C ASN A 270 16.57 -12.24 3.04
N THR A 271 15.41 -12.82 2.75
CA THR A 271 15.07 -13.32 1.42
C THR A 271 15.03 -12.19 0.38
N ARG A 272 14.45 -11.03 0.72
CA ARG A 272 14.46 -9.87 -0.18
C ARG A 272 15.87 -9.36 -0.44
N ARG A 273 16.71 -9.26 0.59
CA ARG A 273 18.11 -8.82 0.49
C ARG A 273 18.94 -9.74 -0.43
N SER A 274 18.63 -11.03 -0.51
CA SER A 274 19.36 -11.97 -1.36
C SER A 274 19.08 -11.82 -2.87
N ILE A 275 17.96 -11.20 -3.25
CA ILE A 275 17.53 -11.08 -4.66
C ILE A 275 17.44 -9.64 -5.16
N CYS A 276 17.48 -8.65 -4.27
CA CYS A 276 17.35 -7.23 -4.61
C CYS A 276 18.58 -6.45 -4.17
N GLN A 277 18.98 -5.48 -5.00
CA GLN A 277 19.89 -4.42 -4.57
C GLN A 277 19.09 -3.40 -3.75
N LEU A 278 19.44 -3.21 -2.48
CA LEU A 278 18.71 -2.36 -1.54
C LEU A 278 19.54 -1.12 -1.21
N ALA A 279 18.89 0.03 -1.07
CA ALA A 279 19.55 1.27 -0.66
C ALA A 279 20.14 1.12 0.75
N ALA A 280 21.40 1.53 0.93
CA ALA A 280 22.15 1.35 2.18
C ALA A 280 21.42 1.97 3.38
N LYS A 281 20.86 3.19 3.22
CA LYS A 281 20.07 3.87 4.27
C LYS A 281 18.85 3.08 4.73
N HIS A 282 18.20 2.34 3.83
CA HIS A 282 17.04 1.51 4.19
C HIS A 282 17.47 0.21 4.88
N VAL A 283 18.62 -0.35 4.51
CA VAL A 283 19.21 -1.51 5.19
C VAL A 283 19.64 -1.13 6.59
N GLU A 284 20.22 0.06 6.78
CA GLU A 284 20.60 0.60 8.10
C GLU A 284 19.41 0.67 9.05
N MET A 285 18.22 1.11 8.59
CA MET A 285 17.00 1.11 9.41
C MET A 285 16.69 -0.29 9.97
N ILE A 286 16.81 -1.34 9.14
CA ILE A 286 16.59 -2.73 9.55
C ILE A 286 17.64 -3.16 10.60
N GLU A 287 18.90 -2.86 10.35
CA GLU A 287 19.99 -3.24 11.23
C GLU A 287 19.92 -2.54 12.60
N VAL A 288 19.56 -1.25 12.61
CA VAL A 288 19.33 -0.49 13.85
C VAL A 288 18.16 -1.10 14.64
N ALA A 289 17.03 -1.39 13.97
CA ALA A 289 15.87 -1.98 14.64
C ALA A 289 16.18 -3.35 15.25
N ARG A 290 16.92 -4.20 14.54
CA ARG A 290 17.34 -5.52 15.04
C ARG A 290 18.31 -5.43 16.20
N ARG A 291 19.27 -4.49 16.19
CA ARG A 291 20.15 -4.23 17.33
C ARG A 291 19.40 -3.76 18.57
N ALA A 292 18.29 -3.04 18.39
CA ALA A 292 17.40 -2.67 19.49
C ALA A 292 16.58 -3.84 20.07
N GLY A 293 16.60 -5.02 19.44
CA GLY A 293 15.90 -6.23 19.87
C GLY A 293 14.51 -6.40 19.22
N ALA A 294 14.22 -5.67 18.14
CA ALA A 294 12.97 -5.80 17.38
C ALA A 294 13.17 -6.61 16.10
N SER A 295 12.14 -7.29 15.61
CA SER A 295 12.14 -7.81 14.23
C SER A 295 11.96 -6.68 13.22
N ALA A 296 12.45 -6.84 11.98
CA ALA A 296 12.34 -5.78 11.02
C ALA A 296 12.36 -6.25 9.56
N LYS A 297 11.45 -5.68 8.75
CA LYS A 297 11.42 -5.75 7.29
C LYS A 297 10.84 -4.49 6.67
N PHE A 298 10.98 -4.31 5.35
CA PHE A 298 10.34 -3.20 4.66
C PHE A 298 8.81 -3.34 4.65
N ALA A 299 8.10 -2.28 5.01
CA ALA A 299 6.64 -2.21 4.97
C ALA A 299 6.08 -2.24 3.54
N GLY A 300 6.87 -1.78 2.57
CA GLY A 300 6.53 -1.73 1.15
C GLY A 300 7.78 -1.83 0.27
N SER A 301 7.95 -0.86 -0.65
CA SER A 301 9.10 -0.77 -1.56
C SER A 301 10.42 -0.44 -0.86
N GLY A 302 10.38 0.35 0.20
CA GLY A 302 11.50 0.88 0.97
C GLY A 302 11.09 2.19 1.64
N GLY A 303 11.98 2.79 2.47
CA GLY A 303 11.72 4.05 3.18
C GLY A 303 10.86 3.90 4.44
N ALA A 304 10.10 2.81 4.57
CA ALA A 304 9.45 2.42 5.82
C ALA A 304 9.71 0.96 6.16
N ILE A 305 9.84 0.68 7.45
CA ILE A 305 10.01 -0.66 8.02
C ILE A 305 8.88 -0.98 9.00
N VAL A 306 8.62 -2.25 9.19
CA VAL A 306 7.65 -2.80 10.12
C VAL A 306 8.24 -4.00 10.84
N GLY A 307 7.84 -4.21 12.09
CA GLY A 307 8.24 -5.36 12.87
C GLY A 307 7.52 -5.44 14.21
N THR A 308 7.89 -6.44 14.99
CA THR A 308 7.42 -6.68 16.35
C THR A 308 8.46 -6.28 17.37
N TYR A 309 8.04 -6.00 18.59
CA TYR A 309 8.92 -5.77 19.74
C TYR A 309 8.33 -6.45 20.99
N SER A 310 9.17 -6.77 21.98
CA SER A 310 8.76 -7.55 23.14
C SER A 310 8.06 -6.74 24.24
N ASP A 311 8.55 -5.51 24.49
CA ASP A 311 8.16 -4.72 25.63
C ASP A 311 8.44 -3.22 25.42
N GLU A 312 7.94 -2.37 26.32
CA GLU A 312 8.09 -0.92 26.23
C GLU A 312 9.56 -0.44 26.32
N THR A 313 10.41 -1.20 27.00
CA THR A 313 11.85 -0.88 27.08
C THR A 313 12.51 -1.04 25.72
N THR A 314 12.19 -2.15 25.03
CA THR A 314 12.62 -2.41 23.64
C THR A 314 12.07 -1.34 22.72
N PHE A 315 10.80 -0.95 22.84
CA PHE A 315 10.21 0.11 22.04
C PHE A 315 10.89 1.48 22.26
N ALA A 316 11.18 1.84 23.51
CA ALA A 316 11.86 3.09 23.82
C ALA A 316 13.27 3.15 23.21
N ARG A 317 14.04 2.05 23.30
CA ARG A 317 15.34 1.91 22.65
C ARG A 317 15.22 2.02 21.13
N LEU A 318 14.32 1.25 20.54
CA LEU A 318 14.03 1.27 19.11
C LEU A 318 13.73 2.69 18.61
N LYS A 319 12.87 3.42 19.33
CA LYS A 319 12.51 4.80 19.00
C LYS A 319 13.72 5.73 19.10
N CYS A 320 14.52 5.62 20.14
CA CYS A 320 15.73 6.42 20.31
C CYS A 320 16.72 6.19 19.17
N ASP A 321 17.06 4.91 18.90
CA ASP A 321 18.09 4.54 17.93
C ASP A 321 17.69 4.88 16.50
N LEU A 322 16.42 4.64 16.11
CA LEU A 322 15.91 4.99 14.79
C LEU A 322 15.76 6.51 14.62
N SER A 323 15.39 7.24 15.67
CA SER A 323 15.32 8.71 15.61
C SER A 323 16.71 9.33 15.40
N ALA A 324 17.76 8.72 15.93
CA ALA A 324 19.14 9.17 15.75
C ALA A 324 19.61 9.11 14.28
N ILE A 325 18.98 8.27 13.45
CA ILE A 325 19.23 8.18 12.00
C ILE A 325 18.12 8.84 11.17
N GLY A 326 17.36 9.80 11.73
CA GLY A 326 16.35 10.58 11.01
C GLY A 326 15.02 9.88 10.73
N CYS A 327 14.72 8.78 11.43
CA CYS A 327 13.44 8.07 11.26
C CYS A 327 12.41 8.49 12.31
N GLN A 328 11.14 8.54 11.90
CA GLN A 328 10.01 8.60 12.80
C GLN A 328 9.52 7.19 13.13
N VAL A 329 9.20 6.93 14.40
CA VAL A 329 8.72 5.64 14.89
C VAL A 329 7.35 5.80 15.52
N ILE A 330 6.39 4.98 15.09
CA ILE A 330 5.01 5.01 15.57
C ILE A 330 4.54 3.62 15.99
N LYS A 331 3.57 3.57 16.89
CA LYS A 331 2.73 2.41 17.11
C LYS A 331 1.56 2.46 16.13
N PRO A 332 1.32 1.40 15.34
CA PRO A 332 0.20 1.37 14.40
C PRO A 332 -1.13 1.39 15.14
N ILE A 333 -2.03 2.24 14.65
CA ILE A 333 -3.45 2.21 15.03
C ILE A 333 -4.14 1.31 14.00
N LEU A 334 -4.56 0.14 14.45
CA LEU A 334 -5.24 -0.85 13.62
C LEU A 334 -6.76 -0.61 13.65
N ASP A 335 -7.42 -0.98 12.56
CA ASP A 335 -8.88 -1.03 12.51
C ASP A 335 -9.33 -2.38 13.05
N THR A 336 -10.10 -2.37 14.13
CA THR A 336 -10.88 -3.57 14.48
C THR A 336 -12.04 -3.64 13.50
N PRO A 337 -12.29 -4.78 12.83
CA PRO A 337 -13.46 -4.93 12.00
C PRO A 337 -14.70 -4.53 12.81
N SER A 338 -15.49 -3.58 12.30
CA SER A 338 -16.84 -3.38 12.83
C SER A 338 -17.59 -4.70 12.66
N GLN A 339 -18.04 -5.23 13.78
CA GLN A 339 -18.90 -6.42 13.84
C GLN A 339 -20.15 -6.24 12.99
#